data_ba6513c5d0345193d63d5a36e124ae39
#
_entry.id   ba6513c5d0345193d63d5a36e124ae39
#
_cell.length_a   1.000
_cell.length_b   1.000
_cell.length_c   1.000
_cell.angle_alpha   90.00
_cell.angle_beta   90.00
_cell.angle_gamma   90.00
#
_symmetry.space_group_name_H-M   'P 1'
#
loop_
_entity.id
_entity.type
_entity.pdbx_description
1 polymer ?
#
loop_
_entity_poly.entity_id
_entity_poly.type
_entity_poly.pdbx_seq_one_letter_code
_entity_poly.pdbx_strand_id
1 'polypeptide(L)'
;MSTKNKAYNPVCIFAYKRPDALYNSLQALEKCKDASKTDLAIYIDGPKNDSEKDTVKKVLIVAEKFKNANFNSIKISTSPANKGLAKSVIAGVTEVLTTYNSVIVLEDDLIPTTDFLEYMNLSLDRYEGNKQVGSISGFGFRVSSNRCYSNYFHKRPTTWGWA
;
A
#
# COMPACT_ATOMS: atom_id res chain seq x y z
N MET A 1 24.22 1.77 -22.05
CA MET A 1 23.53 1.70 -20.75
C MET A 1 22.29 0.88 -20.94
N SER A 2 22.26 -0.35 -20.36
CA SER A 2 21.11 -1.24 -20.48
C SER A 2 19.94 -0.60 -19.73
N THR A 3 18.87 -0.25 -20.42
CA THR A 3 17.58 0.08 -19.79
C THR A 3 17.06 -1.22 -19.17
N LYS A 4 17.40 -1.47 -17.88
CA LYS A 4 16.65 -2.44 -17.10
C LYS A 4 15.18 -2.04 -17.22
N ASN A 5 14.34 -2.93 -17.74
CA ASN A 5 12.89 -2.76 -17.63
C ASN A 5 12.59 -2.48 -16.16
N LYS A 6 12.18 -1.26 -15.87
CA LYS A 6 11.90 -0.81 -14.50
C LYS A 6 10.69 -1.61 -14.01
N ALA A 7 10.92 -2.59 -13.14
CA ALA A 7 9.84 -3.30 -12.48
C ALA A 7 9.20 -2.32 -11.47
N TYR A 8 7.88 -2.16 -11.54
CA TYR A 8 7.13 -1.37 -10.56
C TYR A 8 6.87 -2.24 -9.33
N ASN A 9 7.03 -1.64 -8.16
CA ASN A 9 6.81 -2.35 -6.92
C ASN A 9 5.32 -2.54 -6.66
N PRO A 10 4.88 -3.73 -6.22
CA PRO A 10 3.48 -3.98 -5.91
C PRO A 10 3.00 -3.17 -4.72
N VAL A 11 1.70 -2.92 -4.67
CA VAL A 11 1.02 -2.30 -3.53
C VAL A 11 0.19 -3.34 -2.80
N CYS A 12 0.34 -3.42 -1.48
CA CYS A 12 -0.57 -4.12 -0.59
C CYS A 12 -1.44 -3.11 0.15
N ILE A 13 -2.76 -3.25 0.07
CA ILE A 13 -3.69 -2.50 0.90
C ILE A 13 -4.41 -3.46 1.86
N PHE A 14 -4.43 -3.08 3.16
CA PHE A 14 -5.04 -3.88 4.22
C PHE A 14 -6.34 -3.22 4.67
N ALA A 15 -7.44 -3.98 4.64
CA ALA A 15 -8.77 -3.51 4.95
C ALA A 15 -9.50 -4.45 5.92
N TYR A 16 -10.47 -3.90 6.66
CA TYR A 16 -11.27 -4.70 7.58
C TYR A 16 -12.75 -4.37 7.50
N LYS A 17 -13.23 -3.28 8.13
CA LYS A 17 -14.65 -2.94 8.26
C LYS A 17 -14.99 -1.49 7.93
N ARG A 18 -14.20 -0.85 7.10
CA ARG A 18 -14.35 0.56 6.68
C ARG A 18 -14.54 0.65 5.16
N PRO A 19 -15.73 0.29 4.62
CA PRO A 19 -15.95 0.24 3.17
C PRO A 19 -15.75 1.60 2.49
N ASP A 20 -16.20 2.70 3.10
CA ASP A 20 -16.07 4.04 2.52
C ASP A 20 -14.61 4.52 2.52
N ALA A 21 -13.85 4.20 3.57
CA ALA A 21 -12.44 4.50 3.64
C ALA A 21 -11.67 3.75 2.54
N LEU A 22 -11.89 2.44 2.40
CA LEU A 22 -11.29 1.64 1.33
C LEU A 22 -11.65 2.19 -0.06
N TYR A 23 -12.92 2.57 -0.29
CA TYR A 23 -13.34 3.15 -1.56
C TYR A 23 -12.53 4.40 -1.90
N ASN A 24 -12.42 5.34 -0.96
CA ASN A 24 -11.68 6.58 -1.14
C ASN A 24 -10.17 6.34 -1.37
N SER A 25 -9.60 5.40 -0.62
CA SER A 25 -8.20 5.01 -0.75
C SER A 25 -7.90 4.41 -2.13
N LEU A 26 -8.71 3.46 -2.59
CA LEU A 26 -8.57 2.84 -3.91
C LEU A 26 -8.80 3.85 -5.05
N GLN A 27 -9.79 4.73 -4.92
CA GLN A 27 -10.04 5.79 -5.90
C GLN A 27 -8.86 6.78 -6.00
N ALA A 28 -8.23 7.12 -4.88
CA ALA A 28 -7.05 7.97 -4.89
C ALA A 28 -5.83 7.25 -5.48
N LEU A 29 -5.64 5.97 -5.14
CA LEU A 29 -4.54 5.16 -5.63
C LEU A 29 -4.61 4.94 -7.15
N GLU A 30 -5.79 4.71 -7.71
CA GLU A 30 -6.01 4.57 -9.15
C GLU A 30 -5.64 5.84 -9.93
N LYS A 31 -5.73 7.02 -9.29
CA LYS A 31 -5.34 8.31 -9.88
C LYS A 31 -3.84 8.60 -9.79
N CYS A 32 -3.08 7.77 -9.09
CA CYS A 32 -1.64 7.95 -8.98
C CYS A 32 -0.98 7.73 -10.35
N LYS A 33 0.09 8.50 -10.61
CA LYS A 33 1.00 8.18 -11.70
C LYS A 33 1.52 6.75 -11.51
N ASP A 34 1.68 6.02 -12.61
CA ASP A 34 2.15 4.63 -12.63
C ASP A 34 1.17 3.60 -12.02
N ALA A 35 -0.07 3.96 -11.67
CA ALA A 35 -1.08 2.99 -11.21
C ALA A 35 -1.27 1.85 -12.22
N SER A 36 -1.38 2.17 -13.52
CA SER A 36 -1.54 1.18 -14.60
C SER A 36 -0.37 0.20 -14.78
N LYS A 37 0.75 0.45 -14.12
CA LYS A 37 1.95 -0.41 -14.15
C LYS A 37 2.17 -1.15 -12.83
N THR A 38 1.30 -0.90 -11.85
CA THR A 38 1.41 -1.39 -10.47
C THR A 38 0.51 -2.59 -10.27
N ASP A 39 1.04 -3.65 -9.67
CA ASP A 39 0.25 -4.78 -9.19
C ASP A 39 -0.35 -4.44 -7.82
N LEU A 40 -1.66 -4.60 -7.67
CA LEU A 40 -2.41 -4.29 -6.46
C LEU A 40 -2.88 -5.57 -5.78
N ALA A 41 -2.53 -5.76 -4.51
CA ALA A 41 -3.06 -6.81 -3.65
C ALA A 41 -3.92 -6.19 -2.54
N ILE A 42 -5.20 -6.55 -2.48
CA ILE A 42 -6.14 -6.11 -1.46
C ILE A 42 -6.37 -7.27 -0.49
N TYR A 43 -5.98 -7.07 0.77
CA TYR A 43 -6.16 -8.04 1.84
C TYR A 43 -7.29 -7.58 2.76
N ILE A 44 -8.36 -8.38 2.85
CA ILE A 44 -9.53 -8.08 3.68
C ILE A 44 -9.55 -9.06 4.84
N ASP A 45 -9.42 -8.54 6.06
CA ASP A 45 -9.50 -9.37 7.27
C ASP A 45 -10.93 -9.84 7.55
N GLY A 46 -11.07 -10.98 8.16
CA GLY A 46 -12.36 -11.60 8.48
C GLY A 46 -13.08 -10.93 9.65
N PRO A 47 -14.38 -11.20 9.83
CA PRO A 47 -15.15 -10.69 10.95
C PRO A 47 -14.72 -11.33 12.27
N LYS A 48 -14.74 -10.56 13.38
CA LYS A 48 -14.51 -11.07 14.74
C LYS A 48 -15.69 -11.86 15.28
N ASN A 49 -16.89 -11.52 14.82
CA ASN A 49 -18.16 -12.12 15.27
C ASN A 49 -19.23 -11.91 14.19
N ASP A 50 -20.41 -12.47 14.43
CA ASP A 50 -21.51 -12.44 13.45
C ASP A 50 -22.01 -11.03 13.14
N SER A 51 -21.99 -10.12 14.12
CA SER A 51 -22.46 -8.74 13.91
C SER A 51 -21.58 -7.93 12.93
N GLU A 52 -20.36 -8.35 12.67
CA GLU A 52 -19.43 -7.68 11.73
C GLU A 52 -19.48 -8.25 10.31
N LYS A 53 -20.12 -9.42 10.11
CA LYS A 53 -20.16 -10.10 8.80
C LYS A 53 -20.67 -9.22 7.67
N ASP A 54 -21.76 -8.50 7.90
CA ASP A 54 -22.35 -7.61 6.88
C ASP A 54 -21.42 -6.45 6.53
N THR A 55 -20.73 -5.90 7.51
CA THR A 55 -19.80 -4.80 7.30
C THR A 55 -18.56 -5.27 6.52
N VAL A 56 -17.98 -6.41 6.88
CA VAL A 56 -16.87 -7.01 6.13
C VAL A 56 -17.28 -7.37 4.70
N LYS A 57 -18.50 -7.88 4.52
CA LYS A 57 -19.06 -8.14 3.19
C LYS A 57 -19.16 -6.86 2.35
N LYS A 58 -19.53 -5.72 2.95
CA LYS A 58 -19.54 -4.43 2.24
C LYS A 58 -18.13 -4.02 1.79
N VAL A 59 -17.10 -4.29 2.60
CA VAL A 59 -15.69 -4.04 2.21
C VAL A 59 -15.32 -4.89 0.99
N LEU A 60 -15.68 -6.17 0.96
CA LEU A 60 -15.46 -7.03 -0.20
C LEU A 60 -16.17 -6.49 -1.45
N ILE A 61 -17.44 -6.08 -1.33
CA ILE A 61 -18.20 -5.49 -2.43
C ILE A 61 -17.50 -4.25 -2.99
N VAL A 62 -16.92 -3.41 -2.13
CA VAL A 62 -16.13 -2.26 -2.56
C VAL A 62 -14.88 -2.70 -3.31
N ALA A 63 -14.09 -3.64 -2.79
CA ALA A 63 -12.90 -4.13 -3.46
C ALA A 63 -13.22 -4.73 -4.85
N GLU A 64 -14.29 -5.50 -4.97
CA GLU A 64 -14.75 -6.10 -6.25
C GLU A 64 -15.14 -5.04 -7.31
N LYS A 65 -15.61 -3.85 -6.91
CA LYS A 65 -15.87 -2.75 -7.86
C LYS A 65 -14.61 -2.27 -8.56
N PHE A 66 -13.46 -2.40 -7.93
CA PHE A 66 -12.17 -2.00 -8.50
C PHE A 66 -11.45 -3.12 -9.27
N LYS A 67 -12.06 -4.30 -9.41
CA LYS A 67 -11.44 -5.46 -10.07
C LYS A 67 -10.94 -5.18 -11.49
N ASN A 68 -11.58 -4.24 -12.18
CA ASN A 68 -11.22 -3.80 -13.54
C ASN A 68 -10.66 -2.37 -13.56
N ALA A 69 -10.23 -1.84 -12.41
CA ALA A 69 -9.61 -0.54 -12.32
C ALA A 69 -8.24 -0.52 -13.03
N ASN A 70 -7.72 0.65 -13.30
CA ASN A 70 -6.53 0.85 -14.11
C ASN A 70 -5.23 0.51 -13.35
N PHE A 71 -5.07 -0.77 -12.97
CA PHE A 71 -3.85 -1.35 -12.42
C PHE A 71 -3.31 -2.44 -13.37
N ASN A 72 -2.03 -2.79 -13.25
CA ASN A 72 -1.44 -3.88 -14.04
C ASN A 72 -2.13 -5.22 -13.73
N SER A 73 -2.31 -5.51 -12.45
CA SER A 73 -3.10 -6.64 -11.97
C SER A 73 -3.75 -6.31 -10.63
N ILE A 74 -4.88 -6.98 -10.31
CA ILE A 74 -5.55 -6.82 -9.03
C ILE A 74 -5.85 -8.20 -8.44
N LYS A 75 -5.34 -8.43 -7.22
CA LYS A 75 -5.61 -9.62 -6.42
C LYS A 75 -6.41 -9.22 -5.18
N ILE A 76 -7.55 -9.86 -4.94
CA ILE A 76 -8.36 -9.69 -3.74
C ILE A 76 -8.26 -10.97 -2.91
N SER A 77 -7.84 -10.86 -1.66
CA SER A 77 -7.70 -11.95 -0.71
C SER A 77 -8.53 -11.68 0.54
N THR A 78 -9.35 -12.64 0.95
CA THR A 78 -10.19 -12.54 2.14
C THR A 78 -9.77 -13.55 3.18
N SER A 79 -9.86 -13.19 4.45
CA SER A 79 -9.68 -14.13 5.57
C SER A 79 -11.04 -14.65 6.06
N PRO A 80 -11.21 -15.94 6.33
CA PRO A 80 -12.46 -16.49 6.88
C PRO A 80 -12.75 -16.01 8.32
N ALA A 81 -11.71 -15.64 9.06
CA ALA A 81 -11.82 -15.15 10.44
C ALA A 81 -10.84 -14.00 10.66
N ASN A 82 -11.10 -13.19 11.69
CA ASN A 82 -10.24 -12.06 12.04
C ASN A 82 -8.88 -12.53 12.54
N LYS A 83 -7.82 -12.08 11.88
CA LYS A 83 -6.42 -12.30 12.26
C LYS A 83 -5.84 -11.11 13.06
N GLY A 84 -6.47 -9.95 12.94
CA GLY A 84 -5.96 -8.67 13.42
C GLY A 84 -4.92 -8.07 12.47
N LEU A 85 -4.77 -6.74 12.56
CA LEU A 85 -3.95 -5.96 11.63
C LEU A 85 -2.52 -6.49 11.51
N ALA A 86 -1.82 -6.68 12.64
CA ALA A 86 -0.41 -7.09 12.61
C ALA A 86 -0.20 -8.43 11.88
N LYS A 87 -1.02 -9.45 12.17
CA LYS A 87 -0.91 -10.74 11.50
C LYS A 87 -1.29 -10.66 10.03
N SER A 88 -2.30 -9.86 9.69
CA SER A 88 -2.71 -9.64 8.30
C SER A 88 -1.60 -8.97 7.49
N VAL A 89 -0.98 -7.91 8.04
CA VAL A 89 0.14 -7.22 7.39
C VAL A 89 1.35 -8.15 7.22
N ILE A 90 1.78 -8.84 8.28
CA ILE A 90 2.91 -9.77 8.20
C ILE A 90 2.65 -10.84 7.13
N ALA A 91 1.47 -11.47 7.14
CA ALA A 91 1.16 -12.52 6.19
C ALA A 91 1.11 -12.01 4.74
N GLY A 92 0.43 -10.90 4.48
CA GLY A 92 0.28 -10.34 3.15
C GLY A 92 1.60 -9.81 2.57
N VAL A 93 2.39 -9.10 3.38
CA VAL A 93 3.73 -8.63 2.99
C VAL A 93 4.65 -9.83 2.71
N THR A 94 4.66 -10.84 3.58
CA THR A 94 5.47 -12.04 3.37
C THR A 94 5.08 -12.76 2.07
N GLU A 95 3.78 -12.89 1.81
CA GLU A 95 3.27 -13.52 0.57
C GLU A 95 3.78 -12.77 -0.67
N VAL A 96 3.66 -11.44 -0.70
CA VAL A 96 4.11 -10.64 -1.85
C VAL A 96 5.63 -10.70 -2.02
N LEU A 97 6.39 -10.67 -0.94
CA LEU A 97 7.86 -10.76 -0.98
C LEU A 97 8.38 -12.14 -1.42
N THR A 98 7.53 -13.15 -1.59
CA THR A 98 7.94 -14.41 -2.27
C THR A 98 8.20 -14.21 -3.76
N THR A 99 7.61 -13.18 -4.36
CA THR A 99 7.68 -12.90 -5.81
C THR A 99 8.42 -11.60 -6.12
N TYR A 100 8.33 -10.62 -5.22
CA TYR A 100 8.91 -9.28 -5.40
C TYR A 100 9.99 -9.00 -4.35
N ASN A 101 10.95 -8.15 -4.69
CA ASN A 101 12.04 -7.76 -3.78
C ASN A 101 11.63 -6.69 -2.77
N SER A 102 10.55 -5.96 -3.05
CA SER A 102 10.03 -4.89 -2.22
C SER A 102 8.52 -4.76 -2.41
N VAL A 103 7.86 -4.07 -1.49
CA VAL A 103 6.41 -3.88 -1.50
C VAL A 103 6.05 -2.54 -0.88
N ILE A 104 5.06 -1.86 -1.45
CA ILE A 104 4.46 -0.64 -0.89
C ILE A 104 3.23 -1.05 -0.10
N VAL A 105 3.10 -0.54 1.12
CA VAL A 105 2.03 -0.94 2.06
C VAL A 105 1.16 0.26 2.41
N LEU A 106 -0.15 0.08 2.29
CA LEU A 106 -1.18 1.04 2.68
C LEU A 106 -2.21 0.38 3.61
N GLU A 107 -2.82 1.22 4.46
CA GLU A 107 -4.06 0.88 5.16
C GLU A 107 -5.26 1.49 4.43
N ASP A 108 -6.46 0.99 4.71
CA ASP A 108 -7.69 1.36 4.00
C ASP A 108 -8.18 2.79 4.24
N ASP A 109 -7.55 3.55 5.14
CA ASP A 109 -7.88 4.96 5.44
C ASP A 109 -6.83 5.97 4.97
N LEU A 110 -5.84 5.52 4.23
CA LEU A 110 -4.81 6.39 3.67
C LEU A 110 -5.19 6.86 2.27
N ILE A 111 -5.12 8.17 2.05
CA ILE A 111 -5.43 8.81 0.77
C ILE A 111 -4.12 9.26 0.13
N PRO A 112 -3.56 8.49 -0.81
CA PRO A 112 -2.32 8.86 -1.49
C PRO A 112 -2.52 10.06 -2.41
N THR A 113 -1.49 10.89 -2.54
CA THR A 113 -1.41 11.94 -3.56
C THR A 113 -1.06 11.34 -4.92
N THR A 114 -1.31 12.07 -6.00
CA THR A 114 -1.11 11.57 -7.37
C THR A 114 0.33 11.17 -7.71
N ASP A 115 1.31 11.66 -6.98
CA ASP A 115 2.74 11.38 -7.12
C ASP A 115 3.26 10.32 -6.15
N PHE A 116 2.40 9.77 -5.28
CA PHE A 116 2.78 8.81 -4.25
C PHE A 116 3.51 7.58 -4.80
N LEU A 117 2.95 6.90 -5.81
CA LEU A 117 3.58 5.71 -6.38
C LEU A 117 4.91 6.03 -7.07
N GLU A 118 4.99 7.15 -7.80
CA GLU A 118 6.22 7.62 -8.41
C GLU A 118 7.30 7.85 -7.35
N TYR A 119 6.96 8.56 -6.27
CA TYR A 119 7.87 8.80 -5.15
C TYR A 119 8.36 7.51 -4.49
N MET A 120 7.45 6.57 -4.20
CA MET A 120 7.79 5.31 -3.55
C MET A 120 8.72 4.47 -4.42
N ASN A 121 8.41 4.32 -5.71
CA ASN A 121 9.25 3.56 -6.65
C ASN A 121 10.63 4.20 -6.84
N LEU A 122 10.71 5.53 -7.04
CA LEU A 122 11.98 6.22 -7.17
C LEU A 122 12.84 6.11 -5.90
N SER A 123 12.21 6.14 -4.73
CA SER A 123 12.92 6.02 -3.46
C SER A 123 13.43 4.60 -3.23
N LEU A 124 12.62 3.57 -3.53
CA LEU A 124 13.04 2.18 -3.45
C LEU A 124 14.22 1.91 -4.38
N ASP A 125 14.16 2.36 -5.64
CA ASP A 125 15.26 2.24 -6.60
C ASP A 125 16.53 2.95 -6.10
N ARG A 126 16.39 4.16 -5.58
CA ARG A 126 17.51 4.99 -5.13
C ARG A 126 18.26 4.37 -3.95
N TYR A 127 17.54 3.76 -3.05
CA TYR A 127 18.08 3.22 -1.81
C TYR A 127 18.22 1.70 -1.82
N GLU A 128 18.01 1.05 -2.96
CA GLU A 128 18.24 -0.39 -3.12
C GLU A 128 19.66 -0.76 -2.67
N GLY A 129 19.76 -1.72 -1.77
CA GLY A 129 21.05 -2.18 -1.21
C GLY A 129 21.71 -1.26 -0.18
N ASN A 130 21.16 -0.09 0.11
CA ASN A 130 21.66 0.78 1.17
C ASN A 130 21.21 0.30 2.55
N LYS A 131 22.08 -0.40 3.27
CA LYS A 131 21.80 -0.99 4.60
C LYS A 131 21.48 0.03 5.71
N GLN A 132 21.70 1.33 5.47
CA GLN A 132 21.36 2.39 6.42
C GLN A 132 19.90 2.84 6.29
N VAL A 133 19.22 2.50 5.19
CA VAL A 133 17.81 2.83 4.94
C VAL A 133 16.97 1.59 5.22
N GLY A 134 16.22 1.62 6.31
CA GLY A 134 15.39 0.48 6.74
C GLY A 134 13.98 0.49 6.14
N SER A 135 13.47 1.66 5.75
CA SER A 135 12.17 1.79 5.10
C SER A 135 12.02 3.15 4.42
N ILE A 136 11.10 3.23 3.48
CA ILE A 136 10.63 4.48 2.84
C ILE A 136 9.26 4.81 3.44
N SER A 137 9.01 6.09 3.72
CA SER A 137 7.69 6.55 4.17
C SER A 137 7.10 7.56 3.19
N GLY A 138 5.83 7.38 2.84
CA GLY A 138 5.06 8.32 2.03
C GLY A 138 4.50 9.49 2.83
N PHE A 139 4.67 9.49 4.15
CA PHE A 139 4.22 10.56 5.03
C PHE A 139 5.40 11.20 5.78
N GLY A 140 5.40 12.52 5.84
CA GLY A 140 6.37 13.29 6.62
C GLY A 140 5.70 14.41 7.42
N PHE A 141 6.18 14.62 8.64
CA PHE A 141 5.81 15.81 9.42
C PHE A 141 6.44 17.05 8.78
N ARG A 142 5.73 18.18 8.84
CA ARG A 142 6.32 19.45 8.46
C ARG A 142 7.49 19.76 9.38
N VAL A 143 8.67 19.84 8.80
CA VAL A 143 9.88 20.28 9.51
C VAL A 143 10.04 21.77 9.23
N SER A 144 9.99 22.59 10.27
CA SER A 144 10.34 24.01 10.13
C SER A 144 11.87 24.09 9.96
N SER A 145 12.35 24.18 8.74
CA SER A 145 13.74 24.48 8.45
C SER A 145 13.81 25.57 7.39
N ASN A 146 14.80 26.45 7.51
CA ASN A 146 15.12 27.44 6.46
C ASN A 146 15.66 26.80 5.18
N ARG A 147 15.68 25.46 5.12
CA ARG A 147 16.14 24.68 3.97
C ARG A 147 14.94 23.96 3.37
N CYS A 148 14.64 24.25 2.11
CA CYS A 148 13.65 23.54 1.33
C CYS A 148 14.17 22.13 0.97
N TYR A 149 14.04 21.18 1.88
CA TYR A 149 14.25 19.77 1.54
C TYR A 149 12.93 19.15 1.13
N SER A 150 12.90 18.51 0.00
CA SER A 150 11.76 17.70 -0.44
C SER A 150 11.65 16.40 0.34
N ASN A 151 12.79 15.86 0.81
CA ASN A 151 12.88 14.59 1.56
C ASN A 151 13.89 14.72 2.71
N TYR A 152 13.70 13.92 3.76
CA TYR A 152 14.63 13.88 4.89
C TYR A 152 14.69 12.48 5.49
N PHE A 153 15.81 12.16 6.14
CA PHE A 153 15.98 10.93 6.90
C PHE A 153 15.53 11.13 8.35
N HIS A 154 14.83 10.12 8.86
CA HIS A 154 14.37 10.10 10.24
C HIS A 154 14.70 8.76 10.90
N LYS A 155 15.00 8.77 12.21
CA LYS A 155 15.33 7.55 12.95
C LYS A 155 14.14 6.66 13.28
N ARG A 156 12.92 7.18 13.21
CA ARG A 156 11.68 6.45 13.50
C ARG A 156 10.87 6.35 12.21
N PRO A 157 10.53 5.13 11.75
CA PRO A 157 9.64 4.99 10.60
C PRO A 157 8.24 5.51 10.94
N THR A 158 7.52 5.98 9.92
CA THR A 158 6.08 6.16 9.99
C THR A 158 5.43 5.06 9.18
N THR A 159 4.27 4.57 9.64
CA THR A 159 3.55 3.46 8.96
C THR A 159 2.41 3.96 8.08
N TRP A 160 2.34 5.26 7.82
CA TRP A 160 1.31 5.86 6.96
C TRP A 160 1.79 5.89 5.50
N GLY A 161 1.58 4.74 4.80
CA GLY A 161 2.11 4.50 3.47
C GLY A 161 3.63 4.31 3.49
N TRP A 162 4.08 3.06 3.52
CA TRP A 162 5.50 2.72 3.67
C TRP A 162 5.93 1.61 2.71
N ALA A 163 7.22 1.44 2.59
CA ALA A 163 7.83 0.36 1.82
C ALA A 163 9.15 -0.05 2.46
#